data_1f2ca0fdcae9596ad72d7ac0ba953765
#
_entry.id   1f2ca0fdcae9596ad72d7ac0ba953765
#
_cell.length_a   1.000
_cell.length_b   1.000
_cell.length_c   1.000
_cell.angle_alpha   90.00
_cell.angle_beta   90.00
_cell.angle_gamma   90.00
#
_symmetry.space_group_name_H-M   'P 1'
#
loop_
_entity.id
_entity.type
_entity.pdbx_description
1 polymer ?
#
loop_
_entity_poly.entity_id
_entity_poly.type
_entity_poly.pdbx_seq_one_letter_code
_entity_poly.pdbx_strand_id
1 'polypeptide(L)'
;MHTQKYLRLLAEEFPNVKTATGELVRLKTYMELPKPTEYYFSDLHGEDGAFIHLMRSGSGNIRTKVRDMYKNTLTEREQNQLANLIYDPQKVLAIIQEKEQMDDEWIRFTILRLSSLLRYVSAKQSRETVRDAMPERYADVLNELLYSYHGEFERGEYSHRIVRAIIDAEAARAFIIVLCEMIQRLSVNYVHIIGDVFDRGKAPHNIMEELIDFGQVDIQWGNHDIMWMGAAAGNEVCMCSVLRANIAYNNFDALEDGYGLNLRALSSFAQDVYGDDPCTRFIPKVIEENEYDMVDIHLAAKMHKAIAILMFKLEMKLYDRNPEFHMDDRKTLYKTDFHRMVYTDNGKEYPLLDTHFPTIDPDDPAKLTQGEEELLHVLRSSFTHSEPLHRHVAFLYTHGSSYLVANNNLLFHGCIPMTEDGEFDTLNIHGEPLGGKALMDYISLLTGRAYYKEGSRQEQQKAVDFMWYLWCGPKSPMFGKSKIATFENYFVKDATVRKEVYNPYFRLSEKEEIVDKILAEFGIRGKHAHIINGHVPVKIKEGEKPVKANGKLFVIDGGISKAYQPKTGIAGYTLIFNSHHLALAEHSNFKQIETDIGSYTP
;
A
#
# COMPACT_ATOMS: atom_id res chain seq x y z
N MET A 1 -8.83 -5.11 -32.79
CA MET A 1 -9.46 -6.31 -32.21
C MET A 1 -9.98 -6.06 -30.78
N HIS A 2 -9.24 -5.40 -29.87
CA HIS A 2 -9.68 -5.07 -28.50
C HIS A 2 -10.90 -4.14 -28.46
N THR A 3 -10.95 -3.09 -29.29
CA THR A 3 -12.07 -2.15 -29.35
C THR A 3 -13.41 -2.82 -29.68
N GLN A 4 -13.42 -3.83 -30.56
CA GLN A 4 -14.65 -4.56 -30.91
C GLN A 4 -15.16 -5.46 -29.78
N LYS A 5 -14.23 -6.09 -28.98
CA LYS A 5 -14.63 -6.87 -27.81
C LYS A 5 -15.20 -5.95 -26.72
N TYR A 6 -14.57 -4.82 -26.49
CA TYR A 6 -15.04 -3.82 -25.53
C TYR A 6 -16.44 -3.28 -25.89
N LEU A 7 -16.66 -2.92 -27.17
CA LEU A 7 -17.97 -2.47 -27.61
C LEU A 7 -19.05 -3.55 -27.50
N ARG A 8 -18.70 -4.83 -27.66
CA ARG A 8 -19.64 -5.94 -27.42
C ARG A 8 -20.05 -6.05 -25.97
N LEU A 9 -19.10 -5.95 -25.02
CA LEU A 9 -19.38 -5.93 -23.59
C LEU A 9 -20.27 -4.75 -23.21
N LEU A 10 -19.96 -3.54 -23.72
CA LEU A 10 -20.81 -2.38 -23.51
C LEU A 10 -22.23 -2.57 -24.09
N ALA A 11 -22.37 -3.28 -25.21
CA ALA A 11 -23.67 -3.56 -25.82
C ALA A 11 -24.50 -4.58 -25.03
N GLU A 12 -23.89 -5.43 -24.22
CA GLU A 12 -24.59 -6.30 -23.27
C GLU A 12 -25.22 -5.49 -22.14
N GLU A 13 -24.49 -4.51 -21.61
CA GLU A 13 -24.96 -3.62 -20.55
C GLU A 13 -25.91 -2.53 -21.07
N PHE A 14 -25.60 -1.96 -22.24
CA PHE A 14 -26.38 -0.90 -22.89
C PHE A 14 -26.91 -1.35 -24.25
N PRO A 15 -27.90 -2.25 -24.31
CA PRO A 15 -28.31 -2.93 -25.54
C PRO A 15 -29.01 -2.04 -26.57
N ASN A 16 -29.36 -0.80 -26.22
CA ASN A 16 -30.02 0.13 -27.12
C ASN A 16 -29.68 1.60 -26.80
N VAL A 17 -29.98 2.49 -27.78
CA VAL A 17 -29.69 3.93 -27.66
C VAL A 17 -30.34 4.55 -26.45
N LYS A 18 -31.54 4.14 -26.04
CA LYS A 18 -32.24 4.70 -24.89
C LYS A 18 -31.53 4.43 -23.58
N THR A 19 -31.05 3.19 -23.37
CA THR A 19 -30.29 2.82 -22.18
C THR A 19 -28.93 3.52 -22.17
N ALA A 20 -28.20 3.55 -23.29
CA ALA A 20 -26.94 4.27 -23.40
C ALA A 20 -27.10 5.80 -23.19
N THR A 21 -28.17 6.41 -23.70
CA THR A 21 -28.46 7.82 -23.49
C THR A 21 -28.78 8.11 -22.01
N GLY A 22 -29.54 7.23 -21.36
CA GLY A 22 -29.82 7.34 -19.92
C GLY A 22 -28.54 7.37 -19.10
N GLU A 23 -27.61 6.45 -19.40
CA GLU A 23 -26.32 6.41 -18.74
C GLU A 23 -25.46 7.66 -19.02
N LEU A 24 -25.43 8.14 -20.26
CA LEU A 24 -24.72 9.37 -20.60
C LEU A 24 -25.26 10.60 -19.84
N VAL A 25 -26.58 10.68 -19.63
CA VAL A 25 -27.20 11.76 -18.82
C VAL A 25 -26.76 11.61 -17.36
N ARG A 26 -26.79 10.38 -16.81
CA ARG A 26 -26.35 10.08 -15.45
C ARG A 26 -24.89 10.52 -15.23
N LEU A 27 -23.97 10.08 -16.10
CA LEU A 27 -22.55 10.41 -16.03
C LEU A 27 -22.29 11.92 -16.16
N LYS A 28 -22.97 12.60 -17.10
CA LYS A 28 -22.87 14.06 -17.23
C LYS A 28 -23.35 14.79 -15.98
N THR A 29 -24.42 14.32 -15.35
CA THR A 29 -24.91 14.89 -14.09
C THR A 29 -23.88 14.72 -12.96
N TYR A 30 -23.19 13.57 -12.90
CA TYR A 30 -22.12 13.34 -11.92
C TYR A 30 -20.93 14.26 -12.14
N MET A 31 -20.57 14.56 -13.39
CA MET A 31 -19.49 15.49 -13.71
C MET A 31 -19.76 16.93 -13.26
N GLU A 32 -21.01 17.32 -13.05
CA GLU A 32 -21.39 18.64 -12.54
C GLU A 32 -21.36 18.73 -10.99
N LEU A 33 -21.23 17.60 -10.29
CA LEU A 33 -21.09 17.61 -8.84
C LEU A 33 -19.75 18.26 -8.42
N PRO A 34 -19.71 18.99 -7.30
CA PRO A 34 -18.44 19.44 -6.75
C PRO A 34 -17.52 18.25 -6.50
N LYS A 35 -16.23 18.41 -6.82
CA LYS A 35 -15.27 17.33 -6.60
C LYS A 35 -15.29 16.89 -5.13
N PRO A 36 -15.54 15.62 -4.86
CA PRO A 36 -15.49 15.05 -3.51
C PRO A 36 -14.05 14.95 -3.02
N THR A 37 -13.85 14.50 -1.79
CA THR A 37 -12.52 14.39 -1.19
C THR A 37 -11.86 13.09 -1.59
N GLU A 38 -10.66 13.17 -2.14
CA GLU A 38 -9.78 12.04 -2.44
C GLU A 38 -8.54 12.09 -1.56
N TYR A 39 -8.09 10.92 -1.11
CA TYR A 39 -6.90 10.76 -0.29
C TYR A 39 -5.83 9.96 -1.03
N TYR A 40 -4.58 10.38 -0.83
CA TYR A 40 -3.41 9.71 -1.40
C TYR A 40 -2.50 9.29 -0.25
N PHE A 41 -2.19 8.02 -0.22
CA PHE A 41 -1.26 7.39 0.71
C PHE A 41 -0.14 6.70 -0.05
N SER A 42 1.02 6.55 0.57
CA SER A 42 2.16 5.84 0.01
C SER A 42 2.90 5.08 1.10
N ASP A 43 3.57 4.00 0.72
CA ASP A 43 4.53 3.28 1.56
C ASP A 43 3.93 2.87 2.92
N LEU A 44 2.74 2.23 2.88
CA LEU A 44 2.00 1.78 4.06
C LEU A 44 2.71 0.66 4.81
N HIS A 45 3.42 -0.21 4.08
CA HIS A 45 4.32 -1.20 4.62
C HIS A 45 3.75 -1.99 5.82
N GLY A 46 2.52 -2.51 5.70
CA GLY A 46 1.89 -3.35 6.72
C GLY A 46 1.55 -2.67 8.04
N GLU A 47 1.63 -1.34 8.12
CA GLU A 47 1.28 -0.54 9.31
C GLU A 47 -0.24 -0.30 9.36
N ASP A 48 -1.01 -1.37 9.56
CA ASP A 48 -2.48 -1.37 9.54
C ASP A 48 -3.09 -0.41 10.56
N GLY A 49 -2.56 -0.38 11.79
CA GLY A 49 -3.05 0.51 12.84
C GLY A 49 -2.98 1.99 12.44
N ALA A 50 -1.87 2.42 11.80
CA ALA A 50 -1.72 3.78 11.31
C ALA A 50 -2.68 4.06 10.15
N PHE A 51 -2.77 3.17 9.17
CA PHE A 51 -3.64 3.33 8.00
C PHE A 51 -5.13 3.39 8.39
N ILE A 52 -5.61 2.42 9.18
CA ILE A 52 -6.99 2.37 9.65
C ILE A 52 -7.33 3.63 10.47
N HIS A 53 -6.39 4.09 11.31
CA HIS A 53 -6.55 5.36 12.03
C HIS A 53 -6.77 6.55 11.08
N LEU A 54 -5.93 6.67 10.04
CA LEU A 54 -6.04 7.75 9.07
C LEU A 54 -7.35 7.69 8.28
N MET A 55 -7.80 6.50 7.91
CA MET A 55 -9.10 6.29 7.25
C MET A 55 -10.25 6.70 8.17
N ARG A 56 -10.33 6.20 9.40
CA ARG A 56 -11.40 6.49 10.37
C ARG A 56 -11.47 7.95 10.79
N SER A 57 -10.33 8.61 10.95
CA SER A 57 -10.26 10.03 11.29
C SER A 57 -10.47 10.95 10.09
N GLY A 58 -10.52 10.39 8.88
CA GLY A 58 -10.45 11.14 7.64
C GLY A 58 -9.19 12.01 7.60
N SER A 59 -8.05 11.49 8.04
CA SER A 59 -6.78 12.23 8.19
C SER A 59 -6.96 13.58 8.92
N GLY A 60 -7.82 13.60 9.95
CA GLY A 60 -8.17 14.80 10.73
C GLY A 60 -9.26 15.68 10.11
N ASN A 61 -9.74 15.38 8.91
CA ASN A 61 -10.76 16.18 8.23
C ASN A 61 -12.12 16.13 8.93
N ILE A 62 -12.49 15.00 9.55
CA ILE A 62 -13.74 14.87 10.31
C ILE A 62 -13.75 15.86 11.48
N ARG A 63 -12.66 15.97 12.25
CA ARG A 63 -12.54 16.95 13.35
C ARG A 63 -12.67 18.40 12.84
N THR A 64 -12.08 18.70 11.68
CA THR A 64 -12.22 20.01 11.04
C THR A 64 -13.67 20.27 10.63
N LYS A 65 -14.37 19.33 10.02
CA LYS A 65 -15.78 19.45 9.65
C LYS A 65 -16.71 19.61 10.87
N VAL A 66 -16.45 18.89 11.95
CA VAL A 66 -17.17 19.08 13.23
C VAL A 66 -16.97 20.49 13.74
N ARG A 67 -15.72 20.99 13.76
CA ARG A 67 -15.41 22.36 14.19
C ARG A 67 -16.12 23.40 13.32
N ASP A 68 -16.02 23.28 12.01
CA ASP A 68 -16.62 24.25 11.07
C ASP A 68 -18.14 24.32 11.22
N MET A 69 -18.79 23.18 11.39
CA MET A 69 -20.24 23.10 11.50
C MET A 69 -20.75 23.59 12.86
N TYR A 70 -20.02 23.28 13.92
CA TYR A 70 -20.52 23.49 15.30
C TYR A 70 -19.76 24.57 16.10
N LYS A 71 -18.87 25.35 15.47
CA LYS A 71 -18.06 26.39 16.14
C LYS A 71 -18.85 27.42 16.97
N ASN A 72 -20.13 27.67 16.61
CA ASN A 72 -20.99 28.67 17.28
C ASN A 72 -22.03 28.01 18.22
N THR A 73 -22.12 26.69 18.26
CA THR A 73 -23.18 25.96 18.98
C THR A 73 -22.65 24.95 19.99
N LEU A 74 -21.43 24.51 19.84
CA LEU A 74 -20.76 23.56 20.76
C LEU A 74 -19.47 24.16 21.28
N THR A 75 -19.16 23.89 22.54
CA THR A 75 -17.84 24.16 23.11
C THR A 75 -16.75 23.30 22.43
N GLU A 76 -15.50 23.71 22.51
CA GLU A 76 -14.38 22.95 21.96
C GLU A 76 -14.31 21.51 22.54
N ARG A 77 -14.65 21.37 23.82
CA ARG A 77 -14.74 20.07 24.48
C ARG A 77 -15.81 19.18 23.85
N GLU A 78 -17.04 19.71 23.65
CA GLU A 78 -18.14 18.96 23.02
C GLU A 78 -17.83 18.60 21.56
N GLN A 79 -17.15 19.50 20.82
CA GLN A 79 -16.68 19.21 19.45
C GLN A 79 -15.68 18.06 19.44
N ASN A 80 -14.72 18.04 20.36
CA ASN A 80 -13.76 16.96 20.49
C ASN A 80 -14.43 15.64 20.92
N GLN A 81 -15.40 15.69 21.82
CA GLN A 81 -16.19 14.52 22.22
C GLN A 81 -16.97 13.94 21.05
N LEU A 82 -17.62 14.77 20.24
CA LEU A 82 -18.34 14.33 19.04
C LEU A 82 -17.38 13.73 18.00
N ALA A 83 -16.21 14.34 17.80
CA ALA A 83 -15.19 13.82 16.90
C ALA A 83 -14.62 12.46 17.38
N ASN A 84 -14.40 12.30 18.69
CA ASN A 84 -13.94 11.04 19.28
C ASN A 84 -15.02 9.94 19.19
N LEU A 85 -16.30 10.28 19.37
CA LEU A 85 -17.41 9.35 19.16
C LEU A 85 -17.47 8.86 17.71
N ILE A 86 -17.28 9.76 16.75
CA ILE A 86 -17.25 9.37 15.33
C ILE A 86 -16.06 8.49 15.03
N TYR A 87 -14.91 8.76 15.64
CA TYR A 87 -13.67 8.00 15.42
C TYR A 87 -13.74 6.55 15.93
N ASP A 88 -14.22 6.34 17.16
CA ASP A 88 -14.35 5.00 17.76
C ASP A 88 -15.69 4.91 18.52
N PRO A 89 -16.80 4.74 17.76
CA PRO A 89 -18.14 4.76 18.37
C PRO A 89 -18.35 3.63 19.36
N GLN A 90 -17.78 2.46 19.14
CA GLN A 90 -17.98 1.30 20.00
C GLN A 90 -17.36 1.50 21.38
N LYS A 91 -16.09 1.97 21.40
CA LYS A 91 -15.32 2.25 22.63
C LYS A 91 -15.92 3.43 23.41
N VAL A 92 -16.21 4.53 22.71
CA VAL A 92 -16.75 5.74 23.35
C VAL A 92 -18.15 5.48 23.93
N LEU A 93 -19.03 4.79 23.22
CA LEU A 93 -20.35 4.43 23.73
C LEU A 93 -20.28 3.48 24.93
N ALA A 94 -19.32 2.55 24.97
CA ALA A 94 -19.12 1.70 26.14
C ALA A 94 -18.74 2.55 27.38
N ILE A 95 -17.83 3.49 27.24
CA ILE A 95 -17.44 4.41 28.33
C ILE A 95 -18.62 5.27 28.81
N ILE A 96 -19.42 5.81 27.89
CA ILE A 96 -20.60 6.63 28.22
C ILE A 96 -21.64 5.79 28.96
N GLN A 97 -21.85 4.55 28.54
CA GLN A 97 -22.78 3.63 29.17
C GLN A 97 -22.35 3.21 30.57
N GLU A 98 -21.06 2.92 30.78
CA GLU A 98 -20.50 2.64 32.12
C GLU A 98 -20.66 3.80 33.10
N LYS A 99 -20.72 5.04 32.59
CA LYS A 99 -20.91 6.25 33.40
C LYS A 99 -22.38 6.65 33.57
N GLU A 100 -23.33 5.83 33.11
CA GLU A 100 -24.78 6.09 33.14
C GLU A 100 -25.19 7.44 32.51
N GLN A 101 -24.46 7.89 31.46
CA GLN A 101 -24.67 9.18 30.82
C GLN A 101 -25.43 9.10 29.49
N MET A 102 -25.89 7.90 29.11
CA MET A 102 -26.63 7.66 27.88
C MET A 102 -28.13 7.76 28.13
N ASP A 103 -28.61 8.93 28.51
CA ASP A 103 -30.04 9.23 28.67
C ASP A 103 -30.72 9.57 27.33
N ASP A 104 -32.06 9.63 27.33
CA ASP A 104 -32.87 9.92 26.13
C ASP A 104 -32.54 11.27 25.53
N GLU A 105 -32.18 12.24 26.35
CA GLU A 105 -31.85 13.59 25.89
C GLU A 105 -30.50 13.61 25.17
N TRP A 106 -29.50 12.97 25.75
CA TRP A 106 -28.19 12.82 25.13
C TRP A 106 -28.28 12.04 23.79
N ILE A 107 -29.04 10.92 23.77
CA ILE A 107 -29.27 10.11 22.57
C ILE A 107 -29.91 10.98 21.48
N ARG A 108 -30.95 11.71 21.81
CA ARG A 108 -31.67 12.59 20.88
C ARG A 108 -30.75 13.62 20.24
N PHE A 109 -30.01 14.37 21.05
CA PHE A 109 -29.10 15.40 20.53
C PHE A 109 -27.97 14.77 19.71
N THR A 110 -27.42 13.63 20.14
CA THR A 110 -26.35 12.95 19.43
C THR A 110 -26.80 12.48 18.05
N ILE A 111 -27.94 11.81 17.92
CA ILE A 111 -28.48 11.36 16.64
C ILE A 111 -28.73 12.55 15.70
N LEU A 112 -29.35 13.62 16.19
CA LEU A 112 -29.61 14.80 15.37
C LEU A 112 -28.33 15.53 14.91
N ARG A 113 -27.31 15.63 15.77
CA ARG A 113 -25.99 16.18 15.43
C ARG A 113 -25.28 15.33 14.40
N LEU A 114 -25.23 14.03 14.60
CA LEU A 114 -24.60 13.09 13.65
C LEU A 114 -25.35 13.09 12.30
N SER A 115 -26.68 13.10 12.28
CA SER A 115 -27.48 13.18 11.05
C SER A 115 -27.22 14.48 10.28
N SER A 116 -27.07 15.59 10.99
CA SER A 116 -26.75 16.89 10.40
C SER A 116 -25.31 16.89 9.83
N LEU A 117 -24.35 16.30 10.53
CA LEU A 117 -22.99 16.18 10.06
C LEU A 117 -22.89 15.21 8.87
N LEU A 118 -23.62 14.10 8.90
CA LEU A 118 -23.70 13.14 7.79
C LEU A 118 -24.21 13.83 6.52
N ARG A 119 -25.25 14.65 6.64
CA ARG A 119 -25.75 15.48 5.52
C ARG A 119 -24.69 16.43 4.99
N TYR A 120 -23.91 17.06 5.87
CA TYR A 120 -22.84 17.97 5.49
C TYR A 120 -21.70 17.26 4.76
N VAL A 121 -21.26 16.10 5.24
CA VAL A 121 -20.17 15.34 4.60
C VAL A 121 -20.59 14.73 3.27
N SER A 122 -21.86 14.33 3.13
CA SER A 122 -22.40 13.72 1.93
C SER A 122 -22.86 14.72 0.84
N ALA A 123 -22.82 16.02 1.11
CA ALA A 123 -23.35 17.05 0.21
C ALA A 123 -22.67 17.11 -1.17
N LYS A 124 -21.45 16.57 -1.30
CA LYS A 124 -20.71 16.48 -2.57
C LYS A 124 -20.88 15.16 -3.30
N GLN A 125 -21.66 14.25 -2.75
CA GLN A 125 -21.86 12.92 -3.31
C GLN A 125 -23.23 12.78 -3.96
N SER A 126 -23.36 11.84 -4.91
CA SER A 126 -24.67 11.54 -5.47
C SER A 126 -25.57 10.88 -4.42
N ARG A 127 -26.88 11.03 -4.56
CA ARG A 127 -27.84 10.34 -3.69
C ARG A 127 -27.72 8.82 -3.79
N GLU A 128 -27.35 8.30 -4.95
CA GLU A 128 -27.08 6.88 -5.18
C GLU A 128 -25.90 6.41 -4.32
N THR A 129 -24.75 7.09 -4.39
CA THR A 129 -23.57 6.79 -3.57
C THR A 129 -23.88 6.82 -2.06
N VAL A 130 -24.66 7.80 -1.63
CA VAL A 130 -25.07 7.90 -0.20
C VAL A 130 -25.98 6.73 0.18
N ARG A 131 -26.91 6.35 -0.71
CA ARG A 131 -27.84 5.24 -0.49
C ARG A 131 -27.11 3.89 -0.44
N ASP A 132 -26.16 3.68 -1.33
CA ASP A 132 -25.37 2.45 -1.38
C ASP A 132 -24.48 2.26 -0.14
N ALA A 133 -24.12 3.36 0.52
CA ALA A 133 -23.42 3.32 1.81
C ALA A 133 -24.33 3.06 3.01
N MET A 134 -25.66 3.08 2.85
CA MET A 134 -26.62 2.86 3.94
C MET A 134 -26.77 1.36 4.21
N PRO A 135 -26.66 0.90 5.47
CA PRO A 135 -27.03 -0.45 5.83
C PRO A 135 -28.52 -0.70 5.53
N GLU A 136 -28.84 -1.78 4.83
CA GLU A 136 -30.18 -2.13 4.36
C GLU A 136 -31.24 -2.00 5.46
N ARG A 137 -30.94 -2.48 6.66
CA ARG A 137 -31.86 -2.44 7.82
C ARG A 137 -32.28 -1.04 8.28
N TYR A 138 -31.51 0.01 7.95
CA TYR A 138 -31.76 1.39 8.36
C TYR A 138 -31.91 2.35 7.17
N ALA A 139 -31.86 1.86 5.94
CA ALA A 139 -31.81 2.69 4.74
C ALA A 139 -32.99 3.68 4.65
N ASP A 140 -34.22 3.24 4.91
CA ASP A 140 -35.41 4.10 4.85
C ASP A 140 -35.38 5.16 5.95
N VAL A 141 -35.03 4.78 7.18
CA VAL A 141 -34.95 5.71 8.32
C VAL A 141 -33.86 6.77 8.10
N LEU A 142 -32.70 6.34 7.57
CA LEU A 142 -31.61 7.25 7.23
C LEU A 142 -31.98 8.20 6.09
N ASN A 143 -32.68 7.73 5.05
CA ASN A 143 -33.18 8.58 3.98
C ASN A 143 -34.13 9.67 4.53
N GLU A 144 -35.07 9.31 5.39
CA GLU A 144 -35.97 10.27 6.01
C GLU A 144 -35.20 11.31 6.84
N LEU A 145 -34.24 10.90 7.66
CA LEU A 145 -33.42 11.80 8.48
C LEU A 145 -32.50 12.70 7.65
N LEU A 146 -31.94 12.20 6.55
CA LEU A 146 -31.01 12.97 5.73
C LEU A 146 -31.71 13.97 4.81
N TYR A 147 -32.88 13.63 4.27
CA TYR A 147 -33.53 14.43 3.23
C TYR A 147 -34.80 15.10 3.69
N SER A 148 -35.15 15.01 4.99
CA SER A 148 -36.20 15.86 5.57
C SER A 148 -35.80 17.33 5.52
N TYR A 149 -36.58 18.15 4.85
CA TYR A 149 -36.31 19.58 4.68
C TYR A 149 -36.52 20.34 5.99
N HIS A 150 -35.53 21.09 6.45
CA HIS A 150 -35.62 21.93 7.67
C HIS A 150 -36.40 23.25 7.50
N GLY A 151 -37.36 23.29 6.61
CA GLY A 151 -38.13 24.50 6.33
C GLY A 151 -39.59 24.51 6.78
N GLU A 152 -40.13 23.33 7.10
CA GLU A 152 -41.53 23.20 7.53
C GLU A 152 -41.59 22.68 8.97
N PHE A 153 -42.31 23.36 9.82
CA PHE A 153 -42.48 23.03 11.25
C PHE A 153 -42.91 21.60 11.50
N GLU A 154 -43.78 21.05 10.65
CA GLU A 154 -44.29 19.68 10.73
C GLU A 154 -43.21 18.60 10.46
N ARG A 155 -42.22 18.88 9.61
CA ARG A 155 -41.14 17.93 9.30
C ARG A 155 -40.03 17.92 10.36
N GLY A 156 -39.80 19.03 11.05
CA GLY A 156 -38.94 19.06 12.23
C GLY A 156 -39.47 18.14 13.34
N GLU A 157 -40.77 18.17 13.59
CA GLU A 157 -41.43 17.24 14.51
C GLU A 157 -41.35 15.81 14.04
N TYR A 158 -41.39 15.54 12.73
CA TYR A 158 -41.27 14.18 12.18
C TYR A 158 -39.88 13.57 12.47
N SER A 159 -38.80 14.30 12.28
CA SER A 159 -37.45 13.83 12.64
C SER A 159 -37.35 13.53 14.14
N HIS A 160 -37.96 14.33 15.01
CA HIS A 160 -38.01 14.05 16.46
C HIS A 160 -38.80 12.77 16.77
N ARG A 161 -39.89 12.50 16.05
CA ARG A 161 -40.68 11.26 16.21
C ARG A 161 -39.90 10.02 15.74
N ILE A 162 -39.11 10.14 14.64
CA ILE A 162 -38.22 9.06 14.19
C ILE A 162 -37.20 8.75 15.29
N VAL A 163 -36.52 9.77 15.83
CA VAL A 163 -35.51 9.55 16.88
C VAL A 163 -36.16 8.93 18.13
N ARG A 164 -37.38 9.35 18.50
CA ARG A 164 -38.10 8.72 19.60
C ARG A 164 -38.44 7.26 19.35
N ALA A 165 -38.85 6.90 18.13
CA ALA A 165 -39.09 5.51 17.76
C ALA A 165 -37.81 4.65 17.84
N ILE A 166 -36.63 5.21 17.53
CA ILE A 166 -35.33 4.53 17.68
C ILE A 166 -35.02 4.30 19.16
N ILE A 167 -35.34 5.26 20.04
CA ILE A 167 -35.15 5.15 21.50
C ILE A 167 -36.11 4.10 22.05
N ASP A 168 -37.40 4.20 21.73
CA ASP A 168 -38.45 3.30 22.21
C ASP A 168 -38.19 1.84 21.76
N ALA A 169 -37.51 1.63 20.63
CA ALA A 169 -37.08 0.32 20.13
C ALA A 169 -35.74 -0.17 20.70
N GLU A 170 -35.11 0.55 21.64
CA GLU A 170 -33.79 0.25 22.21
C GLU A 170 -32.68 0.12 21.17
N ALA A 171 -32.84 0.74 19.98
CA ALA A 171 -31.92 0.64 18.84
C ALA A 171 -30.87 1.77 18.81
N ALA A 172 -30.91 2.70 19.77
CA ALA A 172 -30.14 3.95 19.75
C ALA A 172 -28.61 3.71 19.62
N ARG A 173 -28.05 2.79 20.39
CA ARG A 173 -26.63 2.46 20.34
C ARG A 173 -26.19 2.00 18.95
N ALA A 174 -26.91 1.03 18.39
CA ALA A 174 -26.60 0.48 17.05
C ALA A 174 -26.75 1.55 15.96
N PHE A 175 -27.78 2.42 16.08
CA PHE A 175 -28.04 3.48 15.12
C PHE A 175 -26.97 4.58 15.16
N ILE A 176 -26.48 4.98 16.35
CA ILE A 176 -25.38 5.93 16.51
C ILE A 176 -24.10 5.37 15.86
N ILE A 177 -23.78 4.08 16.06
CA ILE A 177 -22.63 3.43 15.42
C ILE A 177 -22.75 3.54 13.90
N VAL A 178 -23.89 3.20 13.33
CA VAL A 178 -24.15 3.30 11.88
C VAL A 178 -23.95 4.72 11.36
N LEU A 179 -24.45 5.74 12.06
CA LEU A 179 -24.24 7.15 11.67
C LEU A 179 -22.75 7.52 11.68
N CYS A 180 -21.99 7.08 12.69
CA CYS A 180 -20.56 7.33 12.77
C CYS A 180 -19.79 6.65 11.63
N GLU A 181 -20.05 5.37 11.36
CA GLU A 181 -19.46 4.61 10.28
C GLU A 181 -19.77 5.22 8.90
N MET A 182 -21.01 5.66 8.69
CA MET A 182 -21.36 6.38 7.46
C MET A 182 -20.64 7.72 7.32
N ILE A 183 -20.45 8.48 8.42
CA ILE A 183 -19.69 9.74 8.39
C ILE A 183 -18.22 9.46 8.02
N GLN A 184 -17.63 8.42 8.60
CA GLN A 184 -16.27 7.99 8.25
C GLN A 184 -16.18 7.66 6.77
N ARG A 185 -17.02 6.74 6.28
CA ARG A 185 -17.03 6.26 4.89
C ARG A 185 -17.28 7.37 3.87
N LEU A 186 -18.26 8.27 4.13
CA LEU A 186 -18.62 9.33 3.19
C LEU A 186 -17.74 10.60 3.30
N SER A 187 -16.84 10.65 4.29
CA SER A 187 -15.86 11.73 4.40
C SER A 187 -14.74 11.63 3.37
N VAL A 188 -14.50 10.43 2.85
CA VAL A 188 -13.53 10.11 1.80
C VAL A 188 -14.29 9.45 0.65
N ASN A 189 -14.12 9.95 -0.56
CA ASN A 189 -14.82 9.39 -1.73
C ASN A 189 -13.95 8.38 -2.49
N TYR A 190 -12.66 8.63 -2.55
CA TYR A 190 -11.71 7.80 -3.27
C TYR A 190 -10.35 7.77 -2.59
N VAL A 191 -9.67 6.64 -2.65
CA VAL A 191 -8.35 6.45 -2.07
C VAL A 191 -7.37 6.03 -3.16
N HIS A 192 -6.26 6.75 -3.26
CA HIS A 192 -5.14 6.43 -4.14
C HIS A 192 -3.98 5.90 -3.29
N ILE A 193 -3.55 4.67 -3.54
CA ILE A 193 -2.39 4.07 -2.89
C ILE A 193 -1.21 4.13 -3.85
N ILE A 194 -0.19 4.89 -3.50
CA ILE A 194 1.00 5.09 -4.33
C ILE A 194 2.08 4.03 -3.99
N GLY A 195 1.63 2.79 -3.87
CA GLY A 195 2.45 1.59 -3.73
C GLY A 195 3.00 1.30 -2.34
N ASP A 196 3.67 0.17 -2.26
CA ASP A 196 4.31 -0.39 -1.08
C ASP A 196 3.36 -0.60 0.10
N VAL A 197 2.31 -1.42 -0.15
CA VAL A 197 1.39 -1.89 0.90
C VAL A 197 2.07 -2.94 1.78
N PHE A 198 2.91 -3.79 1.20
CA PHE A 198 3.50 -4.97 1.82
C PHE A 198 4.84 -4.69 2.51
N ASP A 199 5.25 -5.68 3.32
CA ASP A 199 6.51 -5.79 4.05
C ASP A 199 6.72 -4.77 5.18
N ARG A 200 7.68 -5.07 6.05
CA ARG A 200 8.16 -4.29 7.21
C ARG A 200 7.24 -4.27 8.41
N GLY A 201 5.97 -3.88 8.26
CA GLY A 201 4.95 -3.94 9.30
C GLY A 201 4.25 -5.30 9.32
N LYS A 202 3.51 -5.56 10.38
CA LYS A 202 3.00 -6.90 10.72
C LYS A 202 1.72 -7.32 10.00
N ALA A 203 0.94 -6.38 9.46
CA ALA A 203 -0.41 -6.70 9.02
C ALA A 203 -0.81 -6.08 7.66
N PRO A 204 -0.06 -6.34 6.57
CA PRO A 204 -0.45 -5.89 5.24
C PRO A 204 -1.79 -6.49 4.79
N HIS A 205 -2.14 -7.68 5.27
CA HIS A 205 -3.41 -8.32 4.99
C HIS A 205 -4.60 -7.51 5.52
N ASN A 206 -4.51 -6.91 6.71
CA ASN A 206 -5.57 -6.05 7.24
C ASN A 206 -5.75 -4.78 6.39
N ILE A 207 -4.65 -4.20 5.89
CA ILE A 207 -4.72 -3.05 4.97
C ILE A 207 -5.45 -3.44 3.69
N MET A 208 -5.12 -4.60 3.12
CA MET A 208 -5.76 -5.08 1.89
C MET A 208 -7.25 -5.35 2.09
N GLU A 209 -7.66 -5.93 3.23
CA GLU A 209 -9.07 -6.12 3.56
C GLU A 209 -9.81 -4.78 3.67
N GLU A 210 -9.24 -3.80 4.37
CA GLU A 210 -9.83 -2.45 4.48
C GLU A 210 -10.00 -1.78 3.11
N LEU A 211 -9.01 -1.94 2.21
CA LEU A 211 -9.08 -1.39 0.85
C LEU A 211 -10.15 -2.11 0.00
N ILE A 212 -10.28 -3.43 0.13
CA ILE A 212 -11.29 -4.23 -0.55
C ILE A 212 -12.69 -3.83 -0.07
N ASP A 213 -12.89 -3.70 1.24
CA ASP A 213 -14.17 -3.30 1.83
C ASP A 213 -14.55 -1.86 1.49
N PHE A 214 -13.56 -0.96 1.40
CA PHE A 214 -13.77 0.41 0.97
C PHE A 214 -14.20 0.48 -0.50
N GLY A 215 -13.59 -0.27 -1.40
CA GLY A 215 -13.96 -0.48 -2.79
C GLY A 215 -13.67 0.65 -3.77
N GLN A 216 -13.63 1.91 -3.34
CA GLN A 216 -13.32 3.08 -4.19
C GLN A 216 -11.82 3.40 -4.10
N VAL A 217 -11.00 2.57 -4.72
CA VAL A 217 -9.53 2.63 -4.59
C VAL A 217 -8.83 2.30 -5.90
N ASP A 218 -7.68 2.91 -6.11
CA ASP A 218 -6.66 2.44 -7.05
C ASP A 218 -5.29 2.34 -6.39
N ILE A 219 -4.42 1.52 -6.98
CA ILE A 219 -3.10 1.22 -6.42
C ILE A 219 -2.05 1.33 -7.53
N GLN A 220 -1.05 2.18 -7.38
CA GLN A 220 0.12 2.19 -8.25
C GLN A 220 1.18 1.29 -7.61
N TRP A 221 1.42 0.13 -8.24
CA TRP A 221 2.27 -0.92 -7.64
C TRP A 221 3.65 -0.41 -7.26
N GLY A 222 4.03 -0.62 -6.00
CA GLY A 222 5.39 -0.46 -5.52
C GLY A 222 6.25 -1.70 -5.76
N ASN A 223 7.56 -1.57 -5.55
CA ASN A 223 8.45 -2.71 -5.72
C ASN A 223 8.16 -3.84 -4.71
N HIS A 224 7.76 -3.52 -3.47
CA HIS A 224 7.35 -4.54 -2.50
C HIS A 224 6.07 -5.25 -2.94
N ASP A 225 5.08 -4.54 -3.49
CA ASP A 225 3.87 -5.15 -4.04
C ASP A 225 4.20 -6.10 -5.20
N ILE A 226 5.05 -5.66 -6.13
CA ILE A 226 5.54 -6.47 -7.26
C ILE A 226 6.22 -7.76 -6.79
N MET A 227 6.99 -7.71 -5.70
CA MET A 227 7.63 -8.89 -5.13
C MET A 227 6.60 -9.93 -4.67
N TRP A 228 5.56 -9.51 -3.96
CA TRP A 228 4.46 -10.39 -3.54
C TRP A 228 3.62 -10.88 -4.72
N MET A 229 3.32 -10.02 -5.69
CA MET A 229 2.64 -10.39 -6.93
C MET A 229 3.46 -11.43 -7.71
N GLY A 230 4.78 -11.26 -7.79
CA GLY A 230 5.69 -12.22 -8.42
C GLY A 230 5.73 -13.57 -7.70
N ALA A 231 5.73 -13.57 -6.38
CA ALA A 231 5.66 -14.78 -5.57
C ALA A 231 4.35 -15.55 -5.82
N ALA A 232 3.21 -14.87 -5.85
CA ALA A 232 1.91 -15.46 -6.17
C ALA A 232 1.84 -15.99 -7.63
N ALA A 233 2.54 -15.33 -8.56
CA ALA A 233 2.64 -15.78 -9.96
C ALA A 233 3.55 -17.01 -10.15
N GLY A 234 4.30 -17.40 -9.11
CA GLY A 234 5.17 -18.58 -9.12
C GLY A 234 6.66 -18.28 -9.28
N ASN A 235 7.10 -17.03 -9.15
CA ASN A 235 8.52 -16.68 -9.15
C ASN A 235 9.19 -17.11 -7.84
N GLU A 236 10.05 -18.11 -7.91
CA GLU A 236 10.69 -18.71 -6.74
C GLU A 236 11.64 -17.73 -6.01
N VAL A 237 12.31 -16.85 -6.74
CA VAL A 237 13.20 -15.85 -6.15
C VAL A 237 12.37 -14.82 -5.37
N CYS A 238 11.22 -14.41 -5.92
CA CYS A 238 10.28 -13.53 -5.22
C CYS A 238 9.73 -14.21 -3.95
N MET A 239 9.36 -15.51 -4.00
CA MET A 239 8.92 -16.27 -2.82
C MET A 239 9.97 -16.25 -1.71
N CYS A 240 11.21 -16.56 -2.05
CA CYS A 240 12.32 -16.52 -1.09
C CYS A 240 12.56 -15.11 -0.57
N SER A 241 12.42 -14.08 -1.39
CA SER A 241 12.60 -12.69 -0.99
C SER A 241 11.49 -12.21 -0.04
N VAL A 242 10.22 -12.59 -0.30
CA VAL A 242 9.09 -12.33 0.62
C VAL A 242 9.38 -12.95 1.99
N LEU A 243 9.73 -14.24 2.02
CA LEU A 243 10.05 -14.92 3.29
C LEU A 243 11.23 -14.25 4.01
N ARG A 244 12.33 -14.01 3.27
CA ARG A 244 13.52 -13.35 3.81
C ARG A 244 13.20 -11.98 4.40
N ALA A 245 12.42 -11.15 3.69
CA ALA A 245 12.08 -9.81 4.13
C ALA A 245 11.24 -9.84 5.41
N ASN A 246 10.22 -10.68 5.46
CA ASN A 246 9.34 -10.77 6.61
C ASN A 246 10.03 -11.41 7.83
N ILE A 247 10.81 -12.46 7.65
CA ILE A 247 11.62 -13.04 8.75
C ILE A 247 12.61 -12.01 9.28
N ALA A 248 13.26 -11.21 8.42
CA ALA A 248 14.21 -10.17 8.84
C ALA A 248 13.58 -9.09 9.74
N TYR A 249 12.26 -8.88 9.68
CA TYR A 249 11.50 -7.95 10.52
C TYR A 249 10.62 -8.64 11.57
N ASN A 250 10.77 -9.95 11.75
CA ASN A 250 9.98 -10.76 12.69
C ASN A 250 8.47 -10.79 12.41
N ASN A 251 8.07 -10.67 11.14
CA ASN A 251 6.67 -10.63 10.71
C ASN A 251 6.13 -12.04 10.37
N PHE A 252 6.23 -12.98 11.29
CA PHE A 252 5.73 -14.34 11.11
C PHE A 252 4.21 -14.37 10.99
N ASP A 253 3.51 -13.55 11.78
CA ASP A 253 2.05 -13.43 11.78
C ASP A 253 1.51 -13.03 10.39
N ALA A 254 2.19 -12.10 9.70
CA ALA A 254 1.81 -11.76 8.33
C ALA A 254 1.88 -12.95 7.38
N LEU A 255 2.91 -13.81 7.53
CA LEU A 255 3.10 -14.98 6.68
C LEU A 255 2.13 -16.12 7.03
N GLU A 256 2.02 -16.48 8.30
CA GLU A 256 1.26 -17.65 8.75
C GLU A 256 -0.23 -17.33 8.96
N ASP A 257 -0.56 -16.34 9.77
CA ASP A 257 -1.95 -15.97 10.08
C ASP A 257 -2.58 -15.16 8.94
N GLY A 258 -1.85 -14.19 8.38
CA GLY A 258 -2.36 -13.35 7.31
C GLY A 258 -2.55 -14.08 5.98
N TYR A 259 -1.56 -14.87 5.57
CA TYR A 259 -1.54 -15.51 4.25
C TYR A 259 -1.54 -17.04 4.26
N GLY A 260 -1.55 -17.67 5.44
CA GLY A 260 -1.57 -19.13 5.56
C GLY A 260 -0.33 -19.82 4.99
N LEU A 261 0.82 -19.14 4.95
CA LEU A 261 2.05 -19.69 4.41
C LEU A 261 2.71 -20.62 5.43
N ASN A 262 2.86 -21.89 5.07
CA ASN A 262 3.41 -22.88 5.98
C ASN A 262 4.94 -22.80 6.07
N LEU A 263 5.46 -22.30 7.19
CA LEU A 263 6.89 -22.14 7.45
C LEU A 263 7.53 -23.36 8.11
N ARG A 264 6.77 -24.39 8.45
CA ARG A 264 7.27 -25.58 9.15
C ARG A 264 8.38 -26.31 8.38
N ALA A 265 8.25 -26.42 7.05
CA ALA A 265 9.28 -27.04 6.22
C ALA A 265 10.58 -26.24 6.26
N LEU A 266 10.50 -24.89 6.19
CA LEU A 266 11.67 -24.01 6.31
C LEU A 266 12.31 -24.11 7.70
N SER A 267 11.49 -24.13 8.77
CA SER A 267 11.95 -24.28 10.15
C SER A 267 12.72 -25.59 10.35
N SER A 268 12.16 -26.73 9.89
CA SER A 268 12.82 -28.03 9.99
C SER A 268 14.13 -28.06 9.18
N PHE A 269 14.09 -27.62 7.93
CA PHE A 269 15.28 -27.53 7.07
C PHE A 269 16.39 -26.67 7.69
N ALA A 270 16.02 -25.50 8.22
CA ALA A 270 16.97 -24.58 8.86
C ALA A 270 17.59 -25.19 10.11
N GLN A 271 16.81 -25.92 10.92
CA GLN A 271 17.33 -26.60 12.12
C GLN A 271 18.25 -27.76 11.75
N ASP A 272 17.92 -28.54 10.71
CA ASP A 272 18.72 -29.69 10.27
C ASP A 272 20.06 -29.25 9.65
N VAL A 273 20.06 -28.15 8.87
CA VAL A 273 21.22 -27.70 8.10
C VAL A 273 22.10 -26.72 8.87
N TYR A 274 21.49 -25.82 9.66
CA TYR A 274 22.19 -24.76 10.39
C TYR A 274 22.09 -24.89 11.92
N GLY A 275 21.80 -26.12 12.42
CA GLY A 275 21.58 -26.39 13.84
C GLY A 275 22.66 -25.85 14.77
N ASP A 276 23.93 -26.03 14.40
CA ASP A 276 25.10 -25.61 15.16
C ASP A 276 25.62 -24.21 14.79
N ASP A 277 25.00 -23.53 13.79
CA ASP A 277 25.39 -22.19 13.35
C ASP A 277 24.62 -21.13 14.18
N PRO A 278 25.30 -20.20 14.86
CA PRO A 278 24.64 -19.12 15.58
C PRO A 278 23.94 -18.10 14.69
N CYS A 279 24.19 -18.09 13.38
CA CYS A 279 23.58 -17.22 12.36
C CYS A 279 23.49 -15.74 12.78
N THR A 280 24.49 -15.21 13.49
CA THR A 280 24.46 -13.91 14.17
C THR A 280 24.15 -12.73 13.26
N ARG A 281 24.48 -12.83 11.97
CA ARG A 281 24.24 -11.78 10.98
C ARG A 281 22.81 -11.79 10.42
N PHE A 282 22.06 -12.82 10.76
CA PHE A 282 20.69 -13.06 10.28
C PHE A 282 19.64 -12.92 11.38
N ILE A 283 20.05 -12.46 12.58
CA ILE A 283 19.13 -12.20 13.69
C ILE A 283 18.07 -11.18 13.23
N PRO A 284 16.79 -11.49 13.35
CA PRO A 284 15.71 -10.58 13.00
C PRO A 284 15.76 -9.27 13.80
N LYS A 285 15.28 -8.20 13.17
CA LYS A 285 15.11 -6.90 13.83
C LYS A 285 13.74 -6.88 14.49
N VAL A 286 13.70 -6.86 15.79
CA VAL A 286 12.47 -6.64 16.57
C VAL A 286 12.34 -5.14 16.81
N ILE A 287 11.29 -4.51 16.24
CA ILE A 287 11.08 -3.06 16.35
C ILE A 287 10.38 -2.72 17.67
N GLU A 288 9.41 -3.52 18.09
CA GLU A 288 8.67 -3.37 19.35
C GLU A 288 8.44 -4.76 19.98
N GLU A 289 9.09 -5.04 21.11
CA GLU A 289 9.05 -6.37 21.77
C GLU A 289 7.64 -6.81 22.23
N ASN A 290 6.75 -5.86 22.49
CA ASN A 290 5.40 -6.13 23.02
C ASN A 290 4.33 -6.31 21.92
N GLU A 291 4.66 -6.13 20.66
CA GLU A 291 3.70 -6.20 19.54
C GLU A 291 3.82 -7.49 18.71
N TYR A 292 4.80 -8.33 18.99
CA TYR A 292 5.08 -9.56 18.23
C TYR A 292 5.00 -10.78 19.12
N ASP A 293 4.55 -11.90 18.56
CA ASP A 293 4.59 -13.19 19.23
C ASP A 293 6.03 -13.59 19.58
N MET A 294 6.17 -14.31 20.68
CA MET A 294 7.47 -14.82 21.12
C MET A 294 7.97 -15.91 20.17
N VAL A 295 8.80 -15.53 19.22
CA VAL A 295 9.48 -16.46 18.31
C VAL A 295 10.86 -16.78 18.86
N ASP A 296 11.30 -18.04 18.70
CA ASP A 296 12.70 -18.40 18.95
C ASP A 296 13.60 -17.66 17.95
N ILE A 297 14.24 -16.58 18.42
CA ILE A 297 15.04 -15.69 17.60
C ILE A 297 16.26 -16.40 16.97
N HIS A 298 16.76 -17.48 17.62
CA HIS A 298 17.86 -18.28 17.08
C HIS A 298 17.39 -19.16 15.94
N LEU A 299 16.20 -19.77 16.06
CA LEU A 299 15.59 -20.52 14.97
C LEU A 299 15.23 -19.58 13.81
N ALA A 300 14.67 -18.42 14.10
CA ALA A 300 14.37 -17.40 13.10
C ALA A 300 15.63 -16.94 12.34
N ALA A 301 16.77 -16.78 13.02
CA ALA A 301 18.04 -16.46 12.39
C ALA A 301 18.53 -17.57 11.43
N LYS A 302 18.35 -18.83 11.81
CA LYS A 302 18.68 -19.99 10.94
C LYS A 302 17.75 -20.05 9.71
N MET A 303 16.45 -19.84 9.91
CA MET A 303 15.47 -19.76 8.82
C MET A 303 15.81 -18.63 7.84
N HIS A 304 16.19 -17.46 8.39
CA HIS A 304 16.61 -16.29 7.61
C HIS A 304 17.85 -16.58 6.76
N LYS A 305 18.88 -17.23 7.33
CA LYS A 305 20.08 -17.64 6.58
C LYS A 305 19.74 -18.66 5.51
N ALA A 306 18.97 -19.70 5.85
CA ALA A 306 18.57 -20.75 4.93
C ALA A 306 17.86 -20.19 3.70
N ILE A 307 16.84 -19.35 3.90
CA ILE A 307 16.07 -18.78 2.79
C ILE A 307 16.90 -17.76 1.99
N ALA A 308 17.82 -17.01 2.63
CA ALA A 308 18.70 -16.07 1.93
C ALA A 308 19.68 -16.83 1.00
N ILE A 309 20.28 -17.92 1.45
CA ILE A 309 21.19 -18.73 0.60
C ILE A 309 20.42 -19.35 -0.56
N LEU A 310 19.24 -19.94 -0.32
CA LEU A 310 18.39 -20.47 -1.37
C LEU A 310 18.01 -19.38 -2.40
N MET A 311 17.64 -18.18 -1.94
CA MET A 311 17.36 -17.04 -2.80
C MET A 311 18.55 -16.71 -3.71
N PHE A 312 19.77 -16.59 -3.16
CA PHE A 312 20.95 -16.26 -3.96
C PHE A 312 21.24 -17.32 -5.03
N LYS A 313 21.05 -18.61 -4.75
CA LYS A 313 21.19 -19.69 -5.76
C LYS A 313 20.18 -19.54 -6.91
N LEU A 314 18.93 -19.23 -6.56
CA LEU A 314 17.86 -19.05 -7.54
C LEU A 314 18.06 -17.78 -8.38
N GLU A 315 18.59 -16.71 -7.78
CA GLU A 315 19.00 -15.48 -8.50
C GLU A 315 20.00 -15.79 -9.62
N MET A 316 21.05 -16.60 -9.35
CA MET A 316 22.03 -16.97 -10.38
C MET A 316 21.35 -17.61 -11.58
N LYS A 317 20.48 -18.60 -11.33
CA LYS A 317 19.71 -19.29 -12.37
C LYS A 317 18.78 -18.34 -13.14
N LEU A 318 18.19 -17.36 -12.47
CA LEU A 318 17.34 -16.36 -13.10
C LEU A 318 18.14 -15.43 -14.00
N TYR A 319 19.29 -14.93 -13.55
CA TYR A 319 20.15 -14.05 -14.34
C TYR A 319 20.79 -14.77 -15.53
N ASP A 320 21.13 -16.06 -15.40
CA ASP A 320 21.69 -16.86 -16.51
C ASP A 320 20.68 -17.07 -17.65
N ARG A 321 19.38 -17.23 -17.33
CA ARG A 321 18.35 -17.39 -18.36
C ARG A 321 17.78 -16.08 -18.92
N ASN A 322 18.12 -14.91 -18.31
CA ASN A 322 17.67 -13.60 -18.74
C ASN A 322 18.83 -12.60 -18.89
N PRO A 323 19.79 -12.84 -19.82
CA PRO A 323 20.93 -11.95 -20.00
C PRO A 323 20.54 -10.53 -20.41
N GLU A 324 19.34 -10.35 -20.99
CA GLU A 324 18.75 -9.05 -21.34
C GLU A 324 18.46 -8.14 -20.14
N PHE A 325 18.48 -8.67 -18.93
CA PHE A 325 18.33 -7.87 -17.71
C PHE A 325 19.60 -7.07 -17.37
N HIS A 326 20.76 -7.42 -17.98
CA HIS A 326 22.04 -6.79 -17.71
C HIS A 326 22.39 -6.72 -16.22
N MET A 327 22.13 -7.80 -15.49
CA MET A 327 22.36 -7.93 -14.05
C MET A 327 23.54 -8.87 -13.71
N ASP A 328 24.52 -8.98 -14.59
CA ASP A 328 25.71 -9.83 -14.37
C ASP A 328 26.55 -9.38 -13.16
N ASP A 329 26.49 -8.10 -12.83
CA ASP A 329 27.10 -7.56 -11.61
C ASP A 329 26.47 -8.11 -10.33
N ARG A 330 25.24 -8.63 -10.41
CA ARG A 330 24.49 -9.25 -9.31
C ARG A 330 24.70 -10.77 -9.19
N LYS A 331 25.48 -11.37 -10.05
CA LYS A 331 25.86 -12.80 -9.95
C LYS A 331 26.85 -13.02 -8.80
N THR A 332 26.41 -12.72 -7.58
CA THR A 332 27.26 -12.63 -6.38
C THR A 332 27.89 -13.97 -5.99
N LEU A 333 27.17 -15.10 -6.14
CA LEU A 333 27.75 -16.41 -5.84
C LEU A 333 28.89 -16.78 -6.81
N TYR A 334 28.78 -16.42 -8.09
CA TYR A 334 29.86 -16.68 -9.07
C TYR A 334 31.06 -15.74 -8.91
N LYS A 335 30.90 -14.64 -8.19
CA LYS A 335 31.97 -13.73 -7.78
C LYS A 335 32.63 -14.13 -6.46
N THR A 336 32.16 -15.20 -5.83
CA THR A 336 32.65 -15.69 -4.53
C THR A 336 33.44 -16.98 -4.69
N ASP A 337 34.68 -16.95 -4.25
CA ASP A 337 35.50 -18.16 -4.09
C ASP A 337 35.21 -18.80 -2.73
N PHE A 338 34.39 -19.84 -2.72
CA PHE A 338 33.98 -20.56 -1.50
C PHE A 338 35.06 -21.50 -0.94
N HIS A 339 36.13 -21.80 -1.67
CA HIS A 339 37.29 -22.48 -1.10
C HIS A 339 38.15 -21.54 -0.28
N ARG A 340 38.27 -20.26 -0.70
CA ARG A 340 39.04 -19.23 -0.01
C ARG A 340 38.20 -18.33 0.89
N MET A 341 36.86 -18.41 0.81
CA MET A 341 35.91 -17.56 1.48
C MET A 341 36.12 -16.07 1.17
N VAL A 342 36.23 -15.75 -0.12
CA VAL A 342 36.54 -14.40 -0.62
C VAL A 342 35.54 -14.00 -1.71
N TYR A 343 34.92 -12.83 -1.55
CA TYR A 343 34.09 -12.20 -2.56
C TYR A 343 34.93 -11.22 -3.39
N THR A 344 34.77 -11.23 -4.71
CA THR A 344 35.50 -10.33 -5.61
C THR A 344 34.56 -9.35 -6.28
N ASP A 345 34.81 -8.06 -6.11
CA ASP A 345 34.10 -7.00 -6.82
C ASP A 345 35.07 -5.99 -7.43
N ASN A 346 34.90 -5.69 -8.73
CA ASN A 346 35.77 -4.79 -9.50
C ASN A 346 37.28 -5.10 -9.34
N GLY A 347 37.63 -6.39 -9.32
CA GLY A 347 39.01 -6.87 -9.20
C GLY A 347 39.63 -6.76 -7.79
N LYS A 348 38.84 -6.33 -6.79
CA LYS A 348 39.26 -6.28 -5.40
C LYS A 348 38.63 -7.43 -4.61
N GLU A 349 39.43 -8.11 -3.80
CA GLU A 349 39.02 -9.22 -2.94
C GLU A 349 38.59 -8.72 -1.55
N TYR A 350 37.49 -9.33 -1.04
CA TYR A 350 36.91 -9.05 0.27
C TYR A 350 36.68 -10.36 1.02
N PRO A 351 37.32 -10.59 2.18
CA PRO A 351 37.05 -11.76 3.01
C PRO A 351 35.58 -11.77 3.46
N LEU A 352 34.95 -12.94 3.40
CA LEU A 352 33.58 -13.10 3.89
C LEU A 352 33.55 -13.03 5.43
N LEU A 353 32.51 -12.40 5.96
CA LEU A 353 32.25 -12.28 7.39
C LEU A 353 31.64 -13.54 8.02
N ASP A 354 31.08 -14.40 7.18
CA ASP A 354 30.52 -15.71 7.53
C ASP A 354 31.12 -16.73 6.56
N THR A 355 31.54 -17.85 7.09
CA THR A 355 32.25 -18.91 6.33
C THR A 355 31.55 -20.27 6.42
N HIS A 356 30.38 -20.33 7.02
CA HIS A 356 29.61 -21.56 7.17
C HIS A 356 28.50 -21.66 6.12
N PHE A 357 28.76 -22.37 5.02
CA PHE A 357 27.85 -22.53 3.88
C PHE A 357 27.62 -24.03 3.56
N PRO A 358 26.92 -24.78 4.43
CA PRO A 358 26.81 -26.23 4.31
C PRO A 358 26.07 -26.71 3.06
N THR A 359 25.26 -25.88 2.43
CA THR A 359 24.51 -26.22 1.20
C THR A 359 25.18 -25.73 -0.08
N ILE A 360 26.23 -24.89 0.01
CA ILE A 360 26.93 -24.40 -1.18
C ILE A 360 27.99 -25.41 -1.63
N ASP A 361 27.90 -25.86 -2.87
CA ASP A 361 28.96 -26.57 -3.58
C ASP A 361 30.00 -25.53 -4.08
N PRO A 362 31.25 -25.54 -3.60
CA PRO A 362 32.24 -24.53 -4.01
C PRO A 362 32.52 -24.50 -5.52
N ASP A 363 32.37 -25.64 -6.23
CA ASP A 363 32.61 -25.78 -7.66
C ASP A 363 31.37 -25.43 -8.51
N ASP A 364 30.17 -25.51 -7.92
CA ASP A 364 28.89 -25.10 -8.55
C ASP A 364 27.97 -24.41 -7.52
N PRO A 365 28.26 -23.14 -7.16
CA PRO A 365 27.62 -22.49 -6.03
C PRO A 365 26.13 -22.21 -6.23
N ALA A 366 25.60 -22.27 -7.44
CA ALA A 366 24.17 -22.14 -7.76
C ALA A 366 23.40 -23.46 -7.75
N LYS A 367 24.09 -24.61 -7.55
CA LYS A 367 23.46 -25.92 -7.49
C LYS A 367 22.62 -26.05 -6.22
N LEU A 368 21.38 -26.49 -6.39
CA LEU A 368 20.52 -26.83 -5.26
C LEU A 368 20.87 -28.22 -4.72
N THR A 369 20.81 -28.35 -3.40
CA THR A 369 20.81 -29.67 -2.74
C THR A 369 19.42 -30.30 -2.86
N GLN A 370 19.32 -31.61 -2.67
CA GLN A 370 18.02 -32.30 -2.65
C GLN A 370 17.07 -31.68 -1.60
N GLY A 371 17.58 -31.39 -0.40
CA GLY A 371 16.75 -30.76 0.65
C GLY A 371 16.24 -29.36 0.27
N GLU A 372 17.04 -28.57 -0.46
CA GLU A 372 16.60 -27.27 -0.99
C GLU A 372 15.53 -27.41 -2.09
N GLU A 373 15.64 -28.44 -2.95
CA GLU A 373 14.61 -28.72 -3.97
C GLU A 373 13.28 -29.15 -3.34
N GLU A 374 13.33 -30.03 -2.32
CA GLU A 374 12.17 -30.46 -1.56
C GLU A 374 11.51 -29.28 -0.81
N LEU A 375 12.31 -28.44 -0.14
CA LEU A 375 11.83 -27.21 0.50
C LEU A 375 11.15 -26.29 -0.51
N LEU A 376 11.80 -26.01 -1.64
CA LEU A 376 11.28 -25.14 -2.68
C LEU A 376 9.94 -25.64 -3.24
N HIS A 377 9.78 -26.97 -3.39
CA HIS A 377 8.52 -27.56 -3.80
C HIS A 377 7.39 -27.27 -2.81
N VAL A 378 7.65 -27.40 -1.51
CA VAL A 378 6.67 -27.08 -0.46
C VAL A 378 6.33 -25.59 -0.44
N LEU A 379 7.34 -24.73 -0.51
CA LEU A 379 7.14 -23.26 -0.53
C LEU A 379 6.31 -22.84 -1.75
N ARG A 380 6.63 -23.35 -2.94
CA ARG A 380 5.87 -23.08 -4.16
C ARG A 380 4.40 -23.49 -3.99
N SER A 381 4.14 -24.69 -3.45
CA SER A 381 2.77 -25.14 -3.18
C SER A 381 2.05 -24.19 -2.21
N SER A 382 2.73 -23.76 -1.15
CA SER A 382 2.16 -22.85 -0.17
C SER A 382 1.73 -21.51 -0.80
N PHE A 383 2.62 -20.86 -1.54
CA PHE A 383 2.32 -19.57 -2.20
C PHE A 383 1.25 -19.67 -3.29
N THR A 384 1.28 -20.74 -4.10
CA THR A 384 0.35 -20.89 -5.24
C THR A 384 -1.04 -21.36 -4.83
N HIS A 385 -1.24 -21.83 -3.59
CA HIS A 385 -2.54 -22.26 -3.08
C HIS A 385 -3.06 -21.42 -1.90
N SER A 386 -2.36 -20.34 -1.51
CA SER A 386 -2.85 -19.41 -0.51
C SER A 386 -4.03 -18.60 -1.07
N GLU A 387 -5.25 -18.91 -0.63
CA GLU A 387 -6.45 -18.20 -1.07
C GLU A 387 -6.41 -16.70 -0.68
N PRO A 388 -6.05 -16.31 0.57
CA PRO A 388 -5.98 -14.91 0.94
C PRO A 388 -4.97 -14.13 0.07
N LEU A 389 -3.79 -14.73 -0.21
CA LEU A 389 -2.79 -14.11 -1.06
C LEU A 389 -3.33 -13.88 -2.48
N HIS A 390 -3.95 -14.90 -3.07
CA HIS A 390 -4.49 -14.78 -4.43
C HIS A 390 -5.65 -13.79 -4.51
N ARG A 391 -6.49 -13.69 -3.49
CA ARG A 391 -7.57 -12.70 -3.41
C ARG A 391 -6.99 -11.27 -3.39
N HIS A 392 -5.98 -11.01 -2.56
CA HIS A 392 -5.34 -9.71 -2.49
C HIS A 392 -4.56 -9.37 -3.76
N VAL A 393 -3.83 -10.32 -4.32
CA VAL A 393 -3.11 -10.14 -5.58
C VAL A 393 -4.08 -9.91 -6.76
N ALA A 394 -5.20 -10.61 -6.81
CA ALA A 394 -6.25 -10.34 -7.80
C ALA A 394 -6.79 -8.91 -7.68
N PHE A 395 -6.95 -8.41 -6.45
CA PHE A 395 -7.35 -7.03 -6.21
C PHE A 395 -6.28 -6.04 -6.70
N LEU A 396 -4.99 -6.30 -6.45
CA LEU A 396 -3.88 -5.50 -7.00
C LEU A 396 -3.89 -5.45 -8.54
N TYR A 397 -4.29 -6.52 -9.21
CA TYR A 397 -4.41 -6.53 -10.68
C TYR A 397 -5.65 -5.82 -11.19
N THR A 398 -6.78 -5.91 -10.49
CA THR A 398 -8.04 -5.31 -10.93
C THR A 398 -8.16 -3.82 -10.62
N HIS A 399 -7.49 -3.36 -9.56
CA HIS A 399 -7.52 -1.97 -9.09
C HIS A 399 -6.15 -1.29 -9.18
N GLY A 400 -5.13 -1.97 -9.71
CA GLY A 400 -3.78 -1.48 -9.77
C GLY A 400 -3.19 -1.36 -11.15
N SER A 401 -2.12 -0.58 -11.25
CA SER A 401 -1.34 -0.35 -12.47
C SER A 401 0.07 0.15 -12.14
N SER A 402 0.94 0.20 -13.15
CA SER A 402 2.27 0.80 -13.00
C SER A 402 2.20 2.32 -12.80
N TYR A 403 1.18 2.97 -13.33
CA TYR A 403 0.89 4.41 -13.18
C TYR A 403 -0.59 4.68 -13.39
N LEU A 404 -1.07 5.84 -12.95
CA LEU A 404 -2.42 6.33 -13.23
C LEU A 404 -2.37 7.83 -13.59
N VAL A 405 -3.23 8.23 -14.52
CA VAL A 405 -3.52 9.65 -14.77
C VAL A 405 -4.93 9.93 -14.23
N ALA A 406 -5.00 10.70 -13.16
CA ALA A 406 -6.27 11.06 -12.51
C ALA A 406 -6.28 12.54 -12.15
N ASN A 407 -7.38 13.26 -12.48
CA ASN A 407 -7.56 14.67 -12.12
C ASN A 407 -6.39 15.58 -12.51
N ASN A 408 -5.81 15.37 -13.68
CA ASN A 408 -4.64 16.08 -14.17
C ASN A 408 -3.35 15.84 -13.34
N ASN A 409 -3.33 14.78 -12.54
CA ASN A 409 -2.16 14.31 -11.81
C ASN A 409 -1.65 13.01 -12.41
N LEU A 410 -0.34 12.82 -12.43
CA LEU A 410 0.34 11.58 -12.77
C LEU A 410 0.78 10.89 -11.49
N LEU A 411 0.28 9.69 -11.26
CA LEU A 411 0.54 8.87 -10.09
C LEU A 411 1.43 7.70 -10.48
N PHE A 412 2.52 7.46 -9.75
CA PHE A 412 3.37 6.28 -9.86
C PHE A 412 4.21 6.14 -8.59
N HIS A 413 4.66 4.93 -8.28
CA HIS A 413 5.34 4.68 -7.01
C HIS A 413 6.76 5.27 -6.96
N GLY A 414 7.69 4.78 -7.77
CA GLY A 414 9.12 5.08 -7.64
C GLY A 414 9.59 6.21 -8.55
N CYS A 415 9.90 5.91 -9.81
CA CYS A 415 10.45 6.91 -10.75
C CYS A 415 10.02 6.64 -12.19
N ILE A 416 10.22 7.61 -13.05
CA ILE A 416 10.34 7.42 -14.51
C ILE A 416 11.84 7.44 -14.82
N PRO A 417 12.47 6.31 -15.21
CA PRO A 417 13.92 6.24 -15.39
C PRO A 417 14.44 7.28 -16.37
N MET A 418 15.50 7.97 -15.97
CA MET A 418 16.13 9.04 -16.77
C MET A 418 17.64 8.83 -16.86
N THR A 419 18.23 9.35 -17.94
CA THR A 419 19.67 9.50 -18.12
C THR A 419 20.18 10.74 -17.39
N GLU A 420 21.50 10.90 -17.24
CA GLU A 420 22.12 12.05 -16.55
C GLU A 420 21.83 13.41 -17.23
N ASP A 421 21.59 13.40 -18.54
CA ASP A 421 21.26 14.57 -19.35
C ASP A 421 19.74 14.88 -19.41
N GLY A 422 18.92 14.09 -18.69
CA GLY A 422 17.48 14.34 -18.54
C GLY A 422 16.62 13.83 -19.69
N GLU A 423 17.12 12.86 -20.47
CA GLU A 423 16.30 12.09 -21.41
C GLU A 423 15.70 10.87 -20.72
N PHE A 424 14.61 10.31 -21.30
CA PHE A 424 14.04 9.04 -20.78
C PHE A 424 15.02 7.91 -21.03
N ASP A 425 15.45 7.25 -19.95
CA ASP A 425 16.27 6.05 -20.09
C ASP A 425 15.44 4.89 -20.61
N THR A 426 16.05 4.03 -21.41
CA THR A 426 15.33 2.92 -22.05
C THR A 426 15.77 1.58 -21.51
N LEU A 427 14.80 0.68 -21.39
CA LEU A 427 15.00 -0.73 -21.12
C LEU A 427 14.69 -1.52 -22.39
N ASN A 428 15.63 -2.35 -22.82
CA ASN A 428 15.43 -3.21 -23.98
C ASN A 428 14.86 -4.56 -23.51
N ILE A 429 13.54 -4.71 -23.69
CA ILE A 429 12.84 -5.95 -23.39
C ILE A 429 12.33 -6.50 -24.72
N HIS A 430 12.77 -7.70 -25.08
CA HIS A 430 12.36 -8.37 -26.32
C HIS A 430 12.74 -7.65 -27.63
N GLY A 431 13.83 -6.88 -27.60
CA GLY A 431 14.42 -6.28 -28.81
C GLY A 431 13.96 -4.86 -29.13
N GLU A 432 13.00 -4.30 -28.38
CA GLU A 432 12.54 -2.92 -28.52
C GLU A 432 12.98 -2.08 -27.30
N PRO A 433 13.67 -0.96 -27.48
CA PRO A 433 14.01 -0.05 -26.39
C PRO A 433 12.79 0.76 -25.99
N LEU A 434 12.27 0.55 -24.77
CA LEU A 434 11.11 1.24 -24.23
C LEU A 434 11.51 2.16 -23.08
N GLY A 435 11.03 3.40 -23.10
CA GLY A 435 11.22 4.40 -22.06
C GLY A 435 9.95 5.20 -21.80
N GLY A 436 9.94 6.03 -20.76
CA GLY A 436 8.81 6.88 -20.42
C GLY A 436 7.49 6.12 -20.30
N LYS A 437 6.43 6.67 -20.89
CA LYS A 437 5.10 6.08 -20.88
C LYS A 437 5.05 4.69 -21.53
N ALA A 438 5.76 4.48 -22.63
CA ALA A 438 5.77 3.19 -23.34
C ALA A 438 6.31 2.05 -22.45
N LEU A 439 7.34 2.32 -21.64
CA LEU A 439 7.85 1.36 -20.66
C LEU A 439 6.80 1.04 -19.58
N MET A 440 6.12 2.05 -19.05
CA MET A 440 5.10 1.86 -18.01
C MET A 440 3.88 1.06 -18.54
N ASP A 441 3.43 1.34 -19.77
CA ASP A 441 2.37 0.57 -20.41
C ASP A 441 2.77 -0.91 -20.61
N TYR A 442 4.01 -1.14 -21.00
CA TYR A 442 4.54 -2.48 -21.22
C TYR A 442 4.69 -3.28 -19.91
N ILE A 443 5.09 -2.62 -18.82
CA ILE A 443 5.13 -3.21 -17.49
C ILE A 443 3.75 -3.72 -17.09
N SER A 444 2.71 -2.91 -17.24
CA SER A 444 1.33 -3.31 -16.92
C SER A 444 0.88 -4.54 -17.74
N LEU A 445 1.30 -4.63 -19.00
CA LEU A 445 1.01 -5.79 -19.85
C LEU A 445 1.74 -7.05 -19.37
N LEU A 446 3.04 -6.95 -19.05
CA LEU A 446 3.84 -8.11 -18.65
C LEU A 446 3.45 -8.64 -17.26
N THR A 447 3.17 -7.77 -16.31
CA THR A 447 2.68 -8.16 -14.98
C THR A 447 1.37 -8.92 -15.09
N GLY A 448 0.42 -8.45 -15.91
CA GLY A 448 -0.82 -9.17 -16.20
C GLY A 448 -0.56 -10.55 -16.82
N ARG A 449 0.34 -10.65 -17.81
CA ARG A 449 0.71 -11.93 -18.43
C ARG A 449 1.30 -12.92 -17.44
N ALA A 450 2.12 -12.46 -16.50
CA ALA A 450 2.73 -13.30 -15.47
C ALA A 450 1.66 -13.97 -14.60
N TYR A 451 0.67 -13.21 -14.15
CA TYR A 451 -0.37 -13.70 -13.24
C TYR A 451 -1.46 -14.52 -13.94
N TYR A 452 -2.01 -14.00 -15.04
CA TYR A 452 -3.08 -14.69 -15.78
C TYR A 452 -2.59 -15.81 -16.69
N LYS A 453 -1.27 -16.07 -16.70
CA LYS A 453 -0.61 -17.13 -17.49
C LYS A 453 -0.94 -17.08 -18.98
N GLU A 454 -0.97 -15.87 -19.55
CA GLU A 454 -1.25 -15.65 -20.95
C GLU A 454 -0.04 -15.89 -21.85
N GLY A 455 -0.26 -16.42 -23.06
CA GLY A 455 0.76 -16.68 -24.05
C GLY A 455 1.39 -18.09 -23.95
N SER A 456 2.49 -18.29 -24.65
CA SER A 456 3.26 -19.54 -24.61
C SER A 456 3.96 -19.71 -23.25
N ARG A 457 4.36 -20.96 -22.93
CA ARG A 457 5.08 -21.26 -21.70
C ARG A 457 6.38 -20.43 -21.56
N GLN A 458 7.06 -20.16 -22.67
CA GLN A 458 8.28 -19.34 -22.66
C GLN A 458 7.98 -17.87 -22.36
N GLU A 459 6.92 -17.31 -22.95
CA GLU A 459 6.48 -15.93 -22.69
C GLU A 459 6.00 -15.76 -21.24
N GLN A 460 5.29 -16.77 -20.71
CA GLN A 460 4.88 -16.79 -19.30
C GLN A 460 6.11 -16.80 -18.37
N GLN A 461 7.10 -17.66 -18.65
CA GLN A 461 8.32 -17.72 -17.84
C GLN A 461 9.07 -16.38 -17.85
N LYS A 462 9.21 -15.76 -19.03
CA LYS A 462 9.84 -14.44 -19.15
C LYS A 462 9.07 -13.36 -18.38
N ALA A 463 7.75 -13.38 -18.42
CA ALA A 463 6.92 -12.46 -17.68
C ALA A 463 7.05 -12.65 -16.15
N VAL A 464 7.08 -13.91 -15.70
CA VAL A 464 7.29 -14.25 -14.28
C VAL A 464 8.70 -13.83 -13.83
N ASP A 465 9.74 -14.06 -14.63
CA ASP A 465 11.11 -13.61 -14.32
C ASP A 465 11.22 -12.09 -14.30
N PHE A 466 10.46 -11.40 -15.14
CA PHE A 466 10.44 -9.94 -15.18
C PHE A 466 9.89 -9.32 -13.89
N MET A 467 9.05 -10.01 -13.13
CA MET A 467 8.60 -9.55 -11.80
C MET A 467 9.80 -9.36 -10.85
N TRP A 468 10.80 -10.25 -10.91
CA TRP A 468 12.06 -10.07 -10.18
C TRP A 468 12.85 -8.85 -10.65
N TYR A 469 12.91 -8.63 -11.97
CA TYR A 469 13.54 -7.41 -12.50
C TYR A 469 12.85 -6.14 -12.01
N LEU A 470 11.52 -6.12 -11.97
CA LEU A 470 10.78 -4.97 -11.46
C LEU A 470 11.03 -4.70 -9.97
N TRP A 471 11.26 -5.77 -9.18
CA TRP A 471 11.63 -5.64 -7.77
C TRP A 471 12.96 -4.93 -7.55
N CYS A 472 14.01 -5.26 -8.30
CA CYS A 472 15.38 -4.85 -8.00
C CYS A 472 16.27 -4.50 -9.20
N GLY A 473 15.72 -4.49 -10.41
CA GLY A 473 16.47 -4.21 -11.64
C GLY A 473 16.91 -2.74 -11.75
N PRO A 474 18.08 -2.47 -12.34
CA PRO A 474 18.72 -1.14 -12.33
C PRO A 474 17.94 -0.05 -13.06
N LYS A 475 17.06 -0.41 -13.99
CA LYS A 475 16.17 0.53 -14.70
C LYS A 475 14.69 0.30 -14.40
N SER A 476 14.39 -0.39 -13.30
CA SER A 476 13.01 -0.58 -12.87
C SER A 476 12.42 0.73 -12.37
N PRO A 477 11.27 1.17 -12.92
CA PRO A 477 10.56 2.35 -12.44
C PRO A 477 10.06 2.21 -10.99
N MET A 478 9.82 0.97 -10.54
CA MET A 478 9.36 0.70 -9.19
C MET A 478 10.48 0.80 -8.16
N PHE A 479 11.72 0.50 -8.57
CA PHE A 479 12.87 0.42 -7.67
C PHE A 479 13.77 1.67 -7.72
N GLY A 480 14.11 2.17 -8.90
CA GLY A 480 14.83 3.43 -9.10
C GLY A 480 16.24 3.49 -8.52
N LYS A 481 16.93 2.36 -8.35
CA LYS A 481 18.32 2.29 -7.88
C LYS A 481 19.14 1.33 -8.72
N SER A 482 20.46 1.49 -8.68
CA SER A 482 21.38 0.65 -9.45
C SER A 482 21.39 -0.82 -9.04
N LYS A 483 21.14 -1.13 -7.77
CA LYS A 483 21.15 -2.50 -7.22
C LYS A 483 20.54 -2.55 -5.82
N ILE A 484 20.19 -3.75 -5.35
CA ILE A 484 20.02 -4.10 -3.93
C ILE A 484 21.25 -4.87 -3.47
N ALA A 485 21.97 -4.34 -2.49
CA ALA A 485 23.21 -4.92 -1.95
C ALA A 485 22.94 -5.97 -0.85
N THR A 486 22.02 -6.91 -1.08
CA THR A 486 21.60 -7.89 -0.05
C THR A 486 22.74 -8.83 0.35
N PHE A 487 23.43 -9.45 -0.61
CA PHE A 487 24.54 -10.34 -0.36
C PHE A 487 25.68 -9.62 0.37
N GLU A 488 26.05 -8.45 -0.13
CA GLU A 488 27.13 -7.63 0.42
C GLU A 488 26.83 -7.18 1.86
N ASN A 489 25.57 -6.90 2.18
CA ASN A 489 25.15 -6.52 3.53
C ASN A 489 25.33 -7.66 4.54
N TYR A 490 25.10 -8.89 4.14
CA TYR A 490 25.31 -10.04 5.01
C TYR A 490 26.78 -10.42 5.13
N PHE A 491 27.54 -10.41 4.05
CA PHE A 491 28.80 -11.12 3.97
C PHE A 491 30.04 -10.25 3.81
N VAL A 492 29.92 -8.95 3.47
CA VAL A 492 31.07 -8.08 3.24
C VAL A 492 31.12 -6.92 4.20
N LYS A 493 32.29 -6.69 4.84
CA LYS A 493 32.48 -5.61 5.81
C LYS A 493 32.57 -4.21 5.16
N ASP A 494 33.20 -4.13 3.99
CA ASP A 494 33.47 -2.85 3.30
C ASP A 494 32.15 -2.22 2.82
N ALA A 495 31.86 -1.03 3.36
CA ALA A 495 30.63 -0.29 3.00
C ALA A 495 30.62 0.21 1.54
N THR A 496 31.77 0.30 0.88
CA THR A 496 31.85 0.80 -0.50
C THR A 496 31.16 -0.13 -1.51
N VAL A 497 31.24 -1.45 -1.30
CA VAL A 497 30.55 -2.45 -2.15
C VAL A 497 29.04 -2.49 -1.94
N ARG A 498 28.57 -1.94 -0.83
CA ARG A 498 27.15 -1.86 -0.47
C ARG A 498 26.45 -0.60 -0.96
N LYS A 499 27.20 0.30 -1.62
CA LYS A 499 26.65 1.59 -2.11
C LYS A 499 25.65 1.35 -3.22
N GLU A 500 24.42 1.83 -3.01
CA GLU A 500 23.34 1.88 -3.98
C GLU A 500 23.24 3.29 -4.53
N VAL A 501 23.11 3.42 -5.85
CA VAL A 501 23.04 4.72 -6.54
C VAL A 501 21.63 4.93 -7.04
N TYR A 502 21.02 6.04 -6.69
CA TYR A 502 19.70 6.41 -7.17
C TYR A 502 19.71 6.75 -8.65
N ASN A 503 18.61 6.46 -9.35
CA ASN A 503 18.40 6.90 -10.72
C ASN A 503 18.46 8.43 -10.82
N PRO A 504 19.00 9.01 -11.89
CA PRO A 504 19.06 10.47 -12.08
C PRO A 504 17.72 11.18 -11.92
N TYR A 505 16.59 10.49 -12.13
CA TYR A 505 15.25 11.01 -11.88
C TYR A 505 15.13 11.74 -10.53
N PHE A 506 15.60 11.13 -9.44
CA PHE A 506 15.40 11.68 -8.08
C PHE A 506 16.08 13.04 -7.87
N ARG A 507 17.17 13.31 -8.59
CA ARG A 507 17.85 14.60 -8.58
C ARG A 507 17.27 15.56 -9.62
N LEU A 508 16.95 15.06 -10.81
CA LEU A 508 16.49 15.88 -11.92
C LEU A 508 15.05 16.37 -11.74
N SER A 509 14.18 15.59 -11.11
CA SER A 509 12.78 15.93 -10.86
C SER A 509 12.57 17.08 -9.84
N GLU A 510 13.62 17.58 -9.22
CA GLU A 510 13.56 18.84 -8.48
C GLU A 510 13.37 20.07 -9.39
N LYS A 511 13.65 19.93 -10.69
CA LYS A 511 13.49 20.98 -11.70
C LYS A 511 12.11 20.91 -12.36
N GLU A 512 11.45 22.07 -12.43
CA GLU A 512 10.10 22.17 -13.02
C GLU A 512 10.07 21.72 -14.48
N GLU A 513 11.08 22.04 -15.27
CA GLU A 513 11.22 21.66 -16.69
C GLU A 513 11.23 20.13 -16.93
N ILE A 514 11.83 19.38 -16.00
CA ILE A 514 11.86 17.92 -16.06
C ILE A 514 10.49 17.33 -15.69
N VAL A 515 9.86 17.87 -14.68
CA VAL A 515 8.50 17.47 -14.29
C VAL A 515 7.53 17.74 -15.43
N ASP A 516 7.61 18.91 -16.08
CA ASP A 516 6.79 19.23 -17.26
C ASP A 516 7.05 18.31 -18.45
N LYS A 517 8.31 17.92 -18.69
CA LYS A 517 8.68 16.93 -19.72
C LYS A 517 8.01 15.58 -19.43
N ILE A 518 8.07 15.12 -18.19
CA ILE A 518 7.44 13.85 -17.79
C ILE A 518 5.92 13.94 -17.94
N LEU A 519 5.29 14.98 -17.42
CA LEU A 519 3.84 15.17 -17.53
C LEU A 519 3.37 15.19 -18.99
N ALA A 520 4.13 15.88 -19.87
CA ALA A 520 3.83 15.96 -21.29
C ALA A 520 3.89 14.59 -22.00
N GLU A 521 4.83 13.72 -21.61
CA GLU A 521 4.96 12.34 -22.09
C GLU A 521 3.69 11.51 -21.81
N PHE A 522 3.06 11.74 -20.66
CA PHE A 522 1.79 11.10 -20.28
C PHE A 522 0.54 11.86 -20.74
N GLY A 523 0.71 12.87 -21.61
CA GLY A 523 -0.40 13.65 -22.17
C GLY A 523 -1.01 14.68 -21.22
N ILE A 524 -0.33 15.01 -20.11
CA ILE A 524 -0.80 15.94 -19.09
C ILE A 524 -0.10 17.29 -19.27
N ARG A 525 -0.85 18.38 -19.19
CA ARG A 525 -0.32 19.74 -19.34
C ARG A 525 -1.09 20.73 -18.47
N GLY A 526 -0.45 21.83 -18.12
CA GLY A 526 -1.06 22.98 -17.47
C GLY A 526 -0.51 23.29 -16.09
N LYS A 527 -0.95 24.41 -15.55
CA LYS A 527 -0.45 24.94 -14.27
C LYS A 527 -0.80 24.04 -13.07
N HIS A 528 -1.92 23.33 -13.14
CA HIS A 528 -2.43 22.45 -12.09
C HIS A 528 -2.21 20.97 -12.43
N ALA A 529 -1.14 20.69 -13.18
CA ALA A 529 -0.68 19.35 -13.46
C ALA A 529 0.42 18.99 -12.46
N HIS A 530 0.32 17.82 -11.79
CA HIS A 530 1.27 17.42 -10.77
C HIS A 530 1.71 15.97 -10.96
N ILE A 531 2.90 15.66 -10.49
CA ILE A 531 3.34 14.29 -10.21
C ILE A 531 3.14 14.03 -8.71
N ILE A 532 2.60 12.87 -8.38
CA ILE A 532 2.47 12.38 -7.00
C ILE A 532 3.15 11.02 -6.95
N ASN A 533 4.22 10.89 -6.15
CA ASN A 533 4.96 9.64 -5.99
C ASN A 533 5.38 9.39 -4.53
N GLY A 534 5.96 8.19 -4.28
CA GLY A 534 6.45 7.73 -2.98
C GLY A 534 7.88 7.19 -3.03
N HIS A 535 8.10 6.01 -2.41
CA HIS A 535 9.28 5.14 -2.49
C HIS A 535 10.54 5.65 -1.77
N VAL A 536 10.86 6.94 -1.85
CA VAL A 536 12.03 7.51 -1.18
C VAL A 536 11.57 8.43 -0.08
N PRO A 537 11.73 8.02 1.19
CA PRO A 537 11.25 8.80 2.32
C PRO A 537 11.84 10.20 2.37
N VAL A 538 10.97 11.21 2.55
CA VAL A 538 11.39 12.61 2.71
C VAL A 538 12.06 12.78 4.06
N LYS A 539 13.32 13.20 4.06
CA LYS A 539 14.13 13.39 5.26
C LYS A 539 13.98 14.81 5.81
N ILE A 540 12.90 15.08 6.49
CA ILE A 540 12.61 16.41 7.06
C ILE A 540 13.74 16.87 8.00
N LYS A 541 14.31 15.96 8.79
CA LYS A 541 15.45 16.25 9.67
C LYS A 541 16.70 16.75 8.93
N GLU A 542 16.84 16.39 7.64
CA GLU A 542 17.92 16.86 6.76
C GLU A 542 17.53 18.09 5.95
N GLY A 543 16.30 18.63 6.16
CA GLY A 543 15.78 19.83 5.48
C GLY A 543 15.11 19.56 4.14
N GLU A 544 14.87 18.31 3.76
CA GLU A 544 14.12 17.96 2.56
C GLU A 544 12.65 18.38 2.68
N LYS A 545 12.05 18.73 1.56
CA LYS A 545 10.63 19.10 1.47
C LYS A 545 9.86 18.10 0.62
N PRO A 546 8.63 17.74 1.01
CA PRO A 546 7.76 16.84 0.24
C PRO A 546 7.25 17.47 -1.06
N VAL A 547 7.21 18.80 -1.14
CA VAL A 547 6.76 19.55 -2.32
C VAL A 547 7.98 20.09 -3.03
N LYS A 548 8.19 19.67 -4.26
CA LYS A 548 9.35 19.99 -5.11
C LYS A 548 8.91 20.61 -6.44
N ALA A 549 9.86 21.00 -7.29
CA ALA A 549 9.62 21.52 -8.64
C ALA A 549 8.55 22.62 -8.67
N ASN A 550 8.66 23.63 -7.83
CA ASN A 550 7.73 24.75 -7.76
C ASN A 550 6.26 24.35 -7.50
N GLY A 551 6.05 23.26 -6.75
CA GLY A 551 4.71 22.74 -6.43
C GLY A 551 4.16 21.73 -7.43
N LYS A 552 4.92 21.32 -8.44
CA LYS A 552 4.49 20.33 -9.44
C LYS A 552 4.79 18.89 -9.09
N LEU A 553 5.64 18.63 -8.09
CA LEU A 553 5.95 17.29 -7.60
C LEU A 553 5.65 17.18 -6.11
N PHE A 554 4.83 16.20 -5.75
CA PHE A 554 4.53 15.80 -4.38
C PHE A 554 5.15 14.42 -4.10
N VAL A 555 6.13 14.36 -3.20
CA VAL A 555 6.70 13.11 -2.68
C VAL A 555 6.02 12.85 -1.34
N ILE A 556 5.14 11.83 -1.29
CA ILE A 556 4.28 11.61 -0.13
C ILE A 556 4.73 10.45 0.76
N ASP A 557 5.90 9.85 0.50
CA ASP A 557 6.53 8.94 1.43
C ASP A 557 7.07 9.71 2.65
N GLY A 558 6.31 9.70 3.72
CA GLY A 558 6.67 10.33 4.99
C GLY A 558 7.24 9.34 6.01
N GLY A 559 7.39 8.06 5.64
CA GLY A 559 7.84 7.00 6.54
C GLY A 559 6.77 6.63 7.56
N ILE A 560 5.56 6.25 7.11
CA ILE A 560 4.50 5.68 7.96
C ILE A 560 5.05 4.48 8.72
N SER A 561 5.88 3.67 8.07
CA SER A 561 6.56 2.54 8.69
C SER A 561 7.41 2.99 9.89
N LYS A 562 7.16 2.37 11.05
CA LYS A 562 7.91 2.58 12.30
C LYS A 562 9.42 2.43 12.11
N ALA A 563 9.86 1.60 11.16
CA ALA A 563 11.27 1.41 10.82
C ALA A 563 11.96 2.68 10.27
N TYR A 564 11.20 3.62 9.69
CA TYR A 564 11.72 4.85 9.10
C TYR A 564 11.51 6.10 9.95
N GLN A 565 10.52 6.13 10.83
CA GLN A 565 10.19 7.30 11.67
C GLN A 565 11.39 7.91 12.40
N PRO A 566 12.40 7.13 12.91
CA PRO A 566 13.61 7.71 13.49
C PRO A 566 14.41 8.57 12.51
N LYS A 567 14.35 8.27 11.21
CA LYS A 567 15.08 8.97 10.14
C LYS A 567 14.28 10.14 9.58
N THR A 568 13.00 9.94 9.30
CA THR A 568 12.10 10.96 8.72
C THR A 568 11.72 12.04 9.71
N GLY A 569 11.41 11.66 10.95
CA GLY A 569 11.00 12.58 12.03
C GLY A 569 9.51 12.81 12.13
N ILE A 570 8.70 12.21 11.25
CA ILE A 570 7.24 12.27 11.23
C ILE A 570 6.65 10.87 11.09
N ALA A 571 5.34 10.76 11.28
CA ALA A 571 4.59 9.51 11.17
C ALA A 571 3.87 9.34 9.81
N GLY A 572 4.21 10.13 8.81
CA GLY A 572 3.71 10.01 7.45
C GLY A 572 2.99 11.24 6.92
N TYR A 573 2.56 11.15 5.67
CA TYR A 573 1.76 12.15 4.99
C TYR A 573 0.44 11.57 4.48
N THR A 574 -0.60 12.40 4.41
CA THR A 574 -1.76 12.20 3.54
C THR A 574 -1.90 13.40 2.63
N LEU A 575 -1.91 13.18 1.31
CA LEU A 575 -2.28 14.22 0.38
C LEU A 575 -3.81 14.20 0.23
N ILE A 576 -4.45 15.36 0.37
CA ILE A 576 -5.91 15.54 0.35
C ILE A 576 -6.26 16.41 -0.84
N PHE A 577 -7.09 15.89 -1.74
CA PHE A 577 -7.56 16.63 -2.90
C PHE A 577 -9.09 16.75 -2.90
N ASN A 578 -9.58 17.97 -3.04
CA ASN A 578 -11.01 18.26 -3.13
C ASN A 578 -11.29 19.46 -4.05
N SER A 579 -12.53 19.95 -4.10
CA SER A 579 -12.92 21.09 -4.95
C SER A 579 -12.26 22.44 -4.60
N HIS A 580 -11.59 22.55 -3.47
CA HIS A 580 -11.03 23.81 -2.99
C HIS A 580 -9.50 23.84 -2.99
N HIS A 581 -8.86 22.71 -2.70
CA HIS A 581 -7.42 22.66 -2.52
C HIS A 581 -6.84 21.25 -2.72
N LEU A 582 -5.55 21.23 -3.01
CA LEU A 582 -4.67 20.09 -2.87
C LEU A 582 -3.77 20.42 -1.67
N ALA A 583 -3.90 19.67 -0.59
CA ALA A 583 -3.23 19.93 0.68
C ALA A 583 -2.50 18.70 1.20
N LEU A 584 -1.30 18.86 1.73
CA LEU A 584 -0.53 17.81 2.36
C LEU A 584 -0.70 17.90 3.88
N ALA A 585 -1.30 16.87 4.47
CA ALA A 585 -1.39 16.71 5.91
C ALA A 585 -0.19 15.92 6.42
N GLU A 586 0.54 16.50 7.38
CA GLU A 586 1.64 15.85 8.09
C GLU A 586 1.11 15.25 9.38
N HIS A 587 1.49 14.00 9.67
CA HIS A 587 1.05 13.27 10.85
C HIS A 587 2.13 13.24 11.92
N SER A 588 1.77 13.66 13.13
CA SER A 588 2.56 13.46 14.34
C SER A 588 2.22 12.11 14.98
N ASN A 589 3.05 11.66 15.92
CA ASN A 589 3.02 10.33 16.52
C ASN A 589 1.61 9.85 16.95
N PHE A 590 1.14 8.73 16.39
CA PHE A 590 -0.21 8.17 16.60
C PHE A 590 -0.51 7.74 18.05
N LYS A 591 0.51 7.45 18.88
CA LYS A 591 0.34 7.04 20.30
C LYS A 591 -0.41 8.07 21.17
N GLN A 592 -0.42 9.33 20.78
CA GLN A 592 -1.06 10.40 21.57
C GLN A 592 -2.59 10.40 21.48
N ILE A 593 -3.14 9.83 20.42
CA ILE A 593 -4.59 9.82 20.16
C ILE A 593 -5.28 8.71 20.95
N GLU A 594 -4.64 7.56 21.16
CA GLU A 594 -5.17 6.50 22.04
C GLU A 594 -5.28 6.96 23.49
N THR A 595 -4.35 7.80 23.96
CA THR A 595 -4.40 8.42 25.29
C THR A 595 -5.50 9.46 25.42
N ASP A 596 -5.81 10.21 24.38
CA ASP A 596 -6.87 11.22 24.39
C ASP A 596 -8.28 10.58 24.42
N ILE A 597 -8.48 9.42 23.78
CA ILE A 597 -9.73 8.65 23.86
C ILE A 597 -9.87 8.01 25.26
N GLY A 598 -8.79 7.49 25.85
CA GLY A 598 -8.79 6.93 27.20
C GLY A 598 -9.03 7.98 28.31
N SER A 599 -8.75 9.26 28.03
CA SER A 599 -8.99 10.38 28.94
C SER A 599 -10.37 11.03 28.80
N TYR A 600 -11.32 10.35 28.08
CA TYR A 600 -12.69 10.85 27.95
C TYR A 600 -13.31 11.05 29.34
N THR A 601 -13.29 12.28 29.80
CA THR A 601 -14.07 12.75 30.95
C THR A 601 -15.26 13.54 30.38
N PRO A 602 -16.48 13.23 30.79
CA PRO A 602 -17.69 13.89 30.29
C PRO A 602 -17.72 15.38 30.58
#